data_afd38714e01e43e5a53fbdd167e89dce
#
_entry.id   afd38714e01e43e5a53fbdd167e89dce
#
_cell.length_a   1.000
_cell.length_b   1.000
_cell.length_c   1.000
_cell.angle_alpha   90.00
_cell.angle_beta   90.00
_cell.angle_gamma   90.00
#
_symmetry.space_group_name_H-M   'P 1'
#
loop_
_entity.id
_entity.type
_entity.pdbx_description
1 polymer ?
#
loop_
_entity_poly.entity_id
_entity_poly.type
_entity_poly.pdbx_seq_one_letter_code
_entity_poly.pdbx_strand_id
1 'polypeptide(L)'
;MAIEKTLTPIDPDAVEVPLNGMATEIEIEIEPSLEQDDGSMIIDFEDAPSGLEAGFGENLAEVMDEADLASLGSELIELFNADRESRADWENTYVTVLDQLGLSIDERTEPWPGACGVFHPLLSEAVVKFQSQAISEIFPAEGPVKTKIVGTIDVEKEQQSHRIQEYMNYLLTEKMVEYRTETEKLLFSLPLAGSAFRKVYFDPTMDRPCAIFVPAEDFVVSYGASDLLTCERATHIMKKTENEIKKLMYSGFFRGCDLPSPSPDINEITDKYNKLP
;
A
#
# COMPACT_ATOMS: atom_id res chain seq x y z
N MET A 1 -44.79 -3.90 -10.93
CA MET A 1 -44.54 -3.27 -12.24
C MET A 1 -43.08 -3.46 -12.55
N ALA A 2 -42.77 -4.48 -13.29
CA ALA A 2 -41.40 -4.78 -13.73
C ALA A 2 -41.11 -3.98 -14.99
N ILE A 3 -40.02 -3.22 -14.98
CA ILE A 3 -39.57 -2.50 -16.18
C ILE A 3 -38.54 -3.42 -16.85
N GLU A 4 -38.96 -4.11 -17.90
CA GLU A 4 -38.06 -4.76 -18.85
C GLU A 4 -37.28 -3.69 -19.62
N LYS A 5 -35.95 -3.62 -19.38
CA LYS A 5 -35.03 -2.92 -20.26
C LYS A 5 -34.62 -3.87 -21.40
N THR A 6 -35.21 -3.67 -22.56
CA THR A 6 -34.74 -4.24 -23.83
C THR A 6 -33.36 -3.66 -24.11
N LEU A 7 -32.31 -4.51 -24.01
CA LEU A 7 -30.99 -4.22 -24.52
C LEU A 7 -31.04 -4.28 -26.06
N THR A 8 -30.94 -3.14 -26.70
CA THR A 8 -30.66 -3.06 -28.13
C THR A 8 -29.22 -3.52 -28.38
N PRO A 9 -28.94 -4.35 -29.38
CA PRO A 9 -27.57 -4.72 -29.73
C PRO A 9 -26.78 -3.46 -30.10
N ILE A 10 -25.62 -3.31 -29.46
CA ILE A 10 -24.67 -2.23 -29.77
C ILE A 10 -24.03 -2.60 -31.10
N ASP A 11 -24.16 -1.73 -32.10
CA ASP A 11 -23.49 -1.81 -33.37
C ASP A 11 -21.97 -1.66 -33.12
N PRO A 12 -21.12 -2.63 -33.49
CA PRO A 12 -19.70 -2.55 -33.22
C PRO A 12 -18.99 -1.39 -33.95
N ASP A 13 -19.63 -0.78 -34.95
CA ASP A 13 -19.06 0.34 -35.71
C ASP A 13 -19.40 1.73 -35.13
N ALA A 14 -20.07 1.85 -33.99
CA ALA A 14 -20.59 3.12 -33.44
C ALA A 14 -19.98 3.54 -32.11
N VAL A 15 -18.71 3.26 -31.82
CA VAL A 15 -18.02 3.82 -30.64
C VAL A 15 -16.94 4.81 -31.09
N GLU A 16 -17.38 5.97 -31.58
CA GLU A 16 -16.52 7.16 -31.58
C GLU A 16 -16.54 7.76 -30.19
N VAL A 17 -15.50 7.48 -29.39
CA VAL A 17 -15.19 8.22 -28.16
C VAL A 17 -14.24 9.35 -28.54
N PRO A 18 -14.64 10.64 -28.44
CA PRO A 18 -13.71 11.72 -28.67
C PRO A 18 -12.78 11.87 -27.45
N LEU A 19 -11.65 11.20 -27.49
CA LEU A 19 -10.51 11.49 -26.64
C LEU A 19 -9.74 12.65 -27.26
N ASN A 20 -9.66 13.74 -26.53
CA ASN A 20 -8.91 14.93 -26.86
C ASN A 20 -7.44 14.59 -27.11
N GLY A 21 -7.05 14.64 -28.39
CA GLY A 21 -5.70 14.93 -28.87
C GLY A 21 -4.61 13.92 -28.50
N MET A 22 -4.69 12.75 -29.06
CA MET A 22 -3.69 11.87 -29.69
C MET A 22 -4.34 10.50 -29.91
N ALA A 23 -5.09 10.39 -30.99
CA ALA A 23 -5.52 9.08 -31.48
C ALA A 23 -4.33 8.46 -32.24
N THR A 24 -3.58 7.61 -31.58
CA THR A 24 -2.88 6.54 -32.29
C THR A 24 -3.92 5.49 -32.61
N GLU A 25 -4.35 5.44 -33.88
CA GLU A 25 -5.11 4.29 -34.40
C GLU A 25 -4.23 3.05 -34.23
N ILE A 26 -4.62 2.20 -33.27
CA ILE A 26 -4.07 0.85 -33.18
C ILE A 26 -4.95 0.00 -34.09
N GLU A 27 -4.55 -0.18 -35.35
CA GLU A 27 -5.10 -1.22 -36.21
C GLU A 27 -4.63 -2.58 -35.65
N ILE A 28 -5.52 -3.27 -34.94
CA ILE A 28 -5.28 -4.66 -34.56
C ILE A 28 -5.66 -5.52 -35.78
N GLU A 29 -4.68 -5.89 -36.58
CA GLU A 29 -4.86 -6.96 -37.60
C GLU A 29 -4.98 -8.29 -36.86
N ILE A 30 -6.20 -8.79 -36.71
CA ILE A 30 -6.46 -10.12 -36.15
C ILE A 30 -6.22 -11.12 -37.28
N GLU A 31 -5.17 -11.91 -37.20
CA GLU A 31 -4.92 -12.99 -38.17
C GLU A 31 -6.02 -14.07 -38.05
N PRO A 32 -6.60 -14.53 -39.19
CA PRO A 32 -7.71 -15.47 -39.19
C PRO A 32 -7.36 -16.90 -38.71
N SER A 33 -6.13 -17.15 -38.31
CA SER A 33 -5.68 -18.46 -37.78
C SER A 33 -6.01 -18.72 -36.31
N LEU A 34 -6.61 -17.76 -35.61
CA LEU A 34 -6.97 -17.84 -34.19
C LEU A 34 -8.45 -18.19 -33.93
N GLU A 35 -9.27 -18.30 -34.95
CA GLU A 35 -10.65 -18.80 -34.85
C GLU A 35 -10.66 -20.33 -34.70
N GLN A 36 -11.24 -20.83 -33.64
CA GLN A 36 -11.52 -22.26 -33.48
C GLN A 36 -12.84 -22.66 -34.14
N ASP A 37 -12.98 -23.93 -34.52
CA ASP A 37 -14.18 -24.49 -35.18
C ASP A 37 -15.48 -24.37 -34.32
N ASP A 38 -15.38 -24.00 -33.06
CA ASP A 38 -16.51 -23.76 -32.16
C ASP A 38 -16.94 -22.27 -32.08
N GLY A 39 -16.29 -21.39 -32.82
CA GLY A 39 -16.56 -19.95 -32.84
C GLY A 39 -15.94 -19.20 -31.65
N SER A 40 -15.09 -19.84 -30.84
CA SER A 40 -14.31 -19.17 -29.81
C SER A 40 -13.01 -18.61 -30.40
N MET A 41 -12.59 -17.43 -29.93
CA MET A 41 -11.37 -16.77 -30.34
C MET A 41 -10.34 -16.91 -29.22
N ILE A 42 -9.19 -17.51 -29.52
CA ILE A 42 -8.04 -17.48 -28.59
C ILE A 42 -7.29 -16.18 -28.86
N ILE A 43 -7.31 -15.28 -27.92
CA ILE A 43 -6.44 -14.10 -27.93
C ILE A 43 -5.14 -14.51 -27.29
N ASP A 44 -4.10 -14.69 -28.10
CA ASP A 44 -2.75 -14.92 -27.61
C ASP A 44 -2.13 -13.56 -27.29
N PHE A 45 -1.87 -13.32 -26.00
CA PHE A 45 -1.23 -12.09 -25.55
C PHE A 45 0.31 -12.14 -25.68
N GLU A 46 0.88 -13.29 -26.08
CA GLU A 46 2.31 -13.39 -26.32
C GLU A 46 2.76 -12.65 -27.58
N ASP A 47 1.85 -12.47 -28.55
CA ASP A 47 2.11 -11.75 -29.83
C ASP A 47 1.55 -10.33 -29.87
N ALA A 48 1.24 -9.70 -28.73
CA ALA A 48 0.89 -8.30 -28.74
C ALA A 48 2.05 -7.48 -29.33
N PRO A 49 1.82 -6.64 -30.35
CA PRO A 49 2.84 -5.80 -30.95
C PRO A 49 3.21 -4.63 -30.03
N SER A 50 3.63 -4.93 -28.85
CA SER A 50 4.36 -4.00 -28.02
C SER A 50 5.83 -4.17 -28.39
N GLY A 51 6.47 -3.14 -28.88
CA GLY A 51 7.90 -3.14 -29.16
C GLY A 51 8.77 -3.34 -27.89
N LEU A 52 8.19 -3.92 -26.86
CA LEU A 52 8.79 -4.31 -25.60
C LEU A 52 8.89 -5.84 -25.59
N GLU A 53 10.05 -6.37 -25.90
CA GLU A 53 10.37 -7.81 -25.83
C GLU A 53 10.47 -8.32 -24.37
N ALA A 54 9.62 -7.81 -23.46
CA ALA A 54 9.65 -8.21 -22.06
C ALA A 54 8.56 -9.25 -21.76
N GLY A 55 8.96 -10.41 -21.24
CA GLY A 55 8.02 -11.44 -20.77
C GLY A 55 7.21 -10.98 -19.55
N PHE A 56 6.06 -11.65 -19.28
CA PHE A 56 5.25 -11.35 -18.12
C PHE A 56 6.06 -11.50 -16.82
N GLY A 57 6.15 -10.43 -16.03
CA GLY A 57 6.89 -10.39 -14.76
C GLY A 57 8.35 -9.96 -14.89
N GLU A 58 8.85 -9.68 -16.10
CA GLU A 58 10.16 -9.08 -16.31
C GLU A 58 10.16 -7.58 -15.97
N ASN A 59 11.34 -7.05 -15.68
CA ASN A 59 11.52 -5.65 -15.34
C ASN A 59 11.47 -4.79 -16.60
N LEU A 60 10.33 -4.13 -16.86
CA LEU A 60 10.14 -3.26 -18.01
C LEU A 60 11.23 -2.17 -18.13
N ALA A 61 11.78 -1.72 -17.01
CA ALA A 61 12.83 -0.69 -17.00
C ALA A 61 14.16 -1.15 -17.68
N GLU A 62 14.37 -2.44 -17.88
CA GLU A 62 15.54 -2.99 -18.58
C GLU A 62 15.39 -2.93 -20.10
N VAL A 63 14.15 -2.92 -20.59
CA VAL A 63 13.82 -2.99 -22.02
C VAL A 63 13.44 -1.63 -22.58
N MET A 64 12.97 -0.70 -21.72
CA MET A 64 12.58 0.66 -22.12
C MET A 64 13.79 1.53 -22.43
N ASP A 65 13.65 2.40 -23.43
CA ASP A 65 14.62 3.46 -23.71
C ASP A 65 14.74 4.45 -22.53
N GLU A 66 15.92 5.00 -22.33
CA GLU A 66 16.20 5.90 -21.20
C GLU A 66 15.34 7.17 -21.23
N ALA A 67 14.97 7.65 -22.42
CA ALA A 67 14.10 8.82 -22.60
C ALA A 67 12.66 8.50 -22.15
N ASP A 68 12.14 7.34 -22.53
CA ASP A 68 10.78 6.89 -22.17
C ASP A 68 10.70 6.60 -20.66
N LEU A 69 11.76 6.01 -20.10
CA LEU A 69 11.85 5.75 -18.67
C LEU A 69 11.88 7.06 -17.85
N ALA A 70 12.61 8.08 -18.33
CA ALA A 70 12.66 9.38 -17.69
C ALA A 70 11.30 10.12 -17.78
N SER A 71 10.62 10.00 -18.92
CA SER A 71 9.27 10.55 -19.11
C SER A 71 8.26 9.92 -18.17
N LEU A 72 8.23 8.57 -18.11
CA LEU A 72 7.38 7.81 -17.21
C LEU A 72 7.68 8.15 -15.74
N GLY A 73 8.96 8.27 -15.38
CA GLY A 73 9.37 8.65 -14.03
C GLY A 73 8.88 10.05 -13.63
N SER A 74 8.93 11.01 -14.56
CA SER A 74 8.43 12.37 -14.34
C SER A 74 6.91 12.38 -14.15
N GLU A 75 6.18 11.66 -14.99
CA GLU A 75 4.72 11.53 -14.88
C GLU A 75 4.30 10.89 -13.53
N LEU A 76 4.98 9.83 -13.12
CA LEU A 76 4.71 9.18 -11.82
C LEU A 76 4.95 10.11 -10.63
N ILE A 77 5.98 10.99 -10.72
CA ILE A 77 6.26 12.00 -9.69
C ILE A 77 5.18 13.07 -9.67
N GLU A 78 4.72 13.54 -10.83
CA GLU A 78 3.62 14.52 -10.91
C GLU A 78 2.32 13.97 -10.31
N LEU A 79 1.96 12.74 -10.67
CA LEU A 79 0.79 12.05 -10.15
C LEU A 79 0.89 11.81 -8.62
N PHE A 80 2.07 11.44 -8.13
CA PHE A 80 2.32 11.33 -6.69
C PHE A 80 2.15 12.67 -5.97
N ASN A 81 2.67 13.77 -6.53
CA ASN A 81 2.53 15.09 -5.95
C ASN A 81 1.06 15.55 -5.92
N ALA A 82 0.29 15.27 -6.97
CA ALA A 82 -1.15 15.54 -7.02
C ALA A 82 -1.92 14.75 -5.93
N ASP A 83 -1.62 13.47 -5.78
CA ASP A 83 -2.23 12.63 -4.74
C ASP A 83 -1.87 13.12 -3.33
N ARG A 84 -0.63 13.55 -3.10
CA ARG A 84 -0.17 14.13 -1.83
C ARG A 84 -0.86 15.47 -1.54
N GLU A 85 -0.99 16.35 -2.53
CA GLU A 85 -1.69 17.62 -2.36
C GLU A 85 -3.17 17.42 -2.02
N SER A 86 -3.81 16.42 -2.62
CA SER A 86 -5.22 16.10 -2.39
C SER A 86 -5.54 15.78 -0.91
N ARG A 87 -4.57 15.29 -0.14
CA ARG A 87 -4.74 14.92 1.28
C ARG A 87 -4.20 15.95 2.29
N ALA A 88 -3.84 17.15 1.83
CA ALA A 88 -3.23 18.20 2.68
C ALA A 88 -4.07 18.53 3.93
N ASP A 89 -5.41 18.54 3.82
CA ASP A 89 -6.30 18.79 4.96
C ASP A 89 -6.18 17.70 6.03
N TRP A 90 -6.04 16.44 5.61
CA TRP A 90 -5.79 15.33 6.53
C TRP A 90 -4.41 15.47 7.21
N GLU A 91 -3.36 15.83 6.46
CA GLU A 91 -2.01 16.02 7.01
C GLU A 91 -2.00 17.10 8.08
N ASN A 92 -2.66 18.25 7.83
CA ASN A 92 -2.79 19.35 8.81
C ASN A 92 -3.54 18.93 10.08
N THR A 93 -4.61 18.14 9.91
CA THR A 93 -5.35 17.58 11.04
C THR A 93 -4.48 16.62 11.85
N TYR A 94 -3.73 15.77 11.19
CA TYR A 94 -2.85 14.80 11.83
C TYR A 94 -1.70 15.47 12.60
N VAL A 95 -1.10 16.53 12.06
CA VAL A 95 -0.11 17.36 12.76
C VAL A 95 -0.71 17.94 14.05
N THR A 96 -1.94 18.45 13.99
CA THR A 96 -2.63 18.97 15.18
C THR A 96 -2.88 17.90 16.22
N VAL A 97 -3.24 16.67 15.80
CA VAL A 97 -3.43 15.51 16.69
C VAL A 97 -2.11 15.14 17.38
N LEU A 98 -0.99 15.16 16.66
CA LEU A 98 0.34 14.89 17.25
C LEU A 98 0.71 15.92 18.33
N ASP A 99 0.40 17.20 18.12
CA ASP A 99 0.62 18.24 19.15
C ASP A 99 -0.23 17.99 20.40
N GLN A 100 -1.46 17.48 20.23
CA GLN A 100 -2.38 17.18 21.33
C GLN A 100 -2.05 15.91 22.11
N LEU A 101 -1.07 15.11 21.69
CA LEU A 101 -0.59 13.98 22.48
C LEU A 101 -0.04 14.41 23.86
N GLY A 102 0.18 15.70 24.06
CA GLY A 102 0.57 16.25 25.36
C GLY A 102 2.03 16.03 25.73
N LEU A 103 2.87 15.72 24.74
CA LEU A 103 4.30 15.44 24.94
C LEU A 103 5.16 16.71 24.83
N SER A 104 4.59 17.82 24.38
CA SER A 104 5.26 19.14 24.32
C SER A 104 4.69 20.10 25.36
N ILE A 105 5.54 21.00 25.83
CA ILE A 105 5.15 22.10 26.71
C ILE A 105 5.28 23.38 25.87
N ASP A 106 4.15 24.04 25.66
CA ASP A 106 4.13 25.32 24.94
C ASP A 106 4.30 26.49 25.92
N GLU A 107 5.09 27.49 25.52
CA GLU A 107 5.12 28.77 26.23
C GLU A 107 3.83 29.54 25.93
N ARG A 108 2.97 29.65 26.94
CA ARG A 108 1.73 30.42 26.84
C ARG A 108 1.89 31.82 27.41
N THR A 109 1.38 32.78 26.68
CA THR A 109 1.28 34.18 27.12
C THR A 109 -0.10 34.56 27.61
N GLU A 110 -1.09 33.74 27.36
CA GLU A 110 -2.48 33.90 27.78
C GLU A 110 -2.87 32.81 28.79
N PRO A 111 -3.66 33.09 29.83
CA PRO A 111 -4.22 34.39 30.20
C PRO A 111 -3.22 35.37 30.85
N TRP A 112 -2.00 34.94 31.15
CA TRP A 112 -0.87 35.78 31.61
C TRP A 112 0.46 35.16 31.17
N PRO A 113 1.54 35.96 31.03
CA PRO A 113 2.88 35.46 30.73
C PRO A 113 3.35 34.43 31.78
N GLY A 114 3.83 33.28 31.31
CA GLY A 114 4.22 32.17 32.21
C GLY A 114 3.06 31.29 32.68
N ALA A 115 1.87 31.37 32.01
CA ALA A 115 0.80 30.43 32.23
C ALA A 115 1.25 29.01 31.83
N CYS A 116 0.69 27.99 32.53
CA CYS A 116 1.01 26.58 32.26
C CYS A 116 0.59 26.19 30.84
N GLY A 117 1.57 25.79 30.02
CA GLY A 117 1.39 25.33 28.65
C GLY A 117 1.28 23.82 28.48
N VAL A 118 0.98 23.10 29.56
CA VAL A 118 0.85 21.63 29.54
C VAL A 118 -0.52 21.23 28.98
N PHE A 119 -0.51 20.31 28.00
CA PHE A 119 -1.73 19.69 27.51
C PHE A 119 -2.16 18.57 28.47
N HIS A 120 -3.45 18.40 28.67
CA HIS A 120 -3.98 17.27 29.41
C HIS A 120 -3.87 16.02 28.54
N PRO A 121 -3.25 14.91 28.99
CA PRO A 121 -2.93 13.75 28.15
C PRO A 121 -4.13 12.82 27.90
N LEU A 122 -5.33 13.36 27.69
CA LEU A 122 -6.54 12.58 27.43
C LEU A 122 -6.43 11.74 26.16
N LEU A 123 -5.83 12.30 25.12
CA LEU A 123 -5.64 11.61 23.86
C LEU A 123 -4.66 10.45 24.02
N SER A 124 -3.54 10.69 24.67
CA SER A 124 -2.54 9.63 24.96
C SER A 124 -3.14 8.50 25.79
N GLU A 125 -3.93 8.82 26.81
CA GLU A 125 -4.62 7.82 27.62
C GLU A 125 -5.61 6.98 26.78
N ALA A 126 -6.40 7.64 25.92
CA ALA A 126 -7.35 6.96 25.05
C ALA A 126 -6.66 6.01 24.04
N VAL A 127 -5.56 6.48 23.41
CA VAL A 127 -4.78 5.70 22.45
C VAL A 127 -4.15 4.47 23.10
N VAL A 128 -3.49 4.65 24.25
CA VAL A 128 -2.85 3.54 24.98
C VAL A 128 -3.89 2.54 25.48
N LYS A 129 -5.04 3.01 25.94
CA LYS A 129 -6.14 2.14 26.37
C LYS A 129 -6.72 1.31 25.20
N PHE A 130 -6.93 1.94 24.05
CA PHE A 130 -7.34 1.25 22.83
C PHE A 130 -6.30 0.19 22.44
N GLN A 131 -5.02 0.58 22.35
CA GLN A 131 -3.92 -0.32 21.97
C GLN A 131 -3.85 -1.54 22.91
N SER A 132 -3.89 -1.32 24.21
CA SER A 132 -3.77 -2.40 25.20
C SER A 132 -4.92 -3.39 25.16
N GLN A 133 -6.16 -2.91 24.93
CA GLN A 133 -7.33 -3.77 24.75
C GLN A 133 -7.24 -4.57 23.45
N ALA A 134 -6.93 -3.90 22.34
CA ALA A 134 -6.83 -4.55 21.04
C ALA A 134 -5.73 -5.61 20.98
N ILE A 135 -4.56 -5.35 21.57
CA ILE A 135 -3.46 -6.34 21.65
C ILE A 135 -3.89 -7.59 22.43
N SER A 136 -4.61 -7.43 23.55
CA SER A 136 -5.07 -8.56 24.34
C SER A 136 -6.06 -9.46 23.58
N GLU A 137 -6.86 -8.86 22.68
CA GLU A 137 -7.83 -9.60 21.87
C GLU A 137 -7.18 -10.25 20.64
N ILE A 138 -6.20 -9.58 20.01
CA ILE A 138 -5.50 -10.09 18.83
C ILE A 138 -4.51 -11.21 19.19
N PHE A 139 -3.86 -11.12 20.35
CA PHE A 139 -2.89 -12.11 20.84
C PHE A 139 -3.35 -12.79 22.11
N PRO A 140 -4.43 -13.61 22.05
CA PRO A 140 -4.83 -14.40 23.21
C PRO A 140 -3.77 -15.48 23.51
N ALA A 141 -3.84 -16.05 24.71
CA ALA A 141 -2.89 -17.07 25.17
C ALA A 141 -2.85 -18.34 24.27
N GLU A 142 -3.94 -18.62 23.58
CA GLU A 142 -4.07 -19.74 22.63
C GLU A 142 -3.42 -19.48 21.26
N GLY A 143 -2.95 -18.27 21.02
CA GLY A 143 -2.39 -17.81 19.77
C GLY A 143 -3.39 -17.00 18.91
N PRO A 144 -2.86 -16.18 17.97
CA PRO A 144 -3.67 -15.23 17.17
C PRO A 144 -4.53 -15.89 16.10
N VAL A 145 -4.25 -17.16 15.73
CA VAL A 145 -4.94 -17.82 14.63
C VAL A 145 -5.88 -18.91 15.16
N LYS A 146 -7.14 -18.85 14.70
CA LYS A 146 -8.14 -19.91 14.86
C LYS A 146 -8.59 -20.37 13.49
N THR A 147 -8.66 -21.66 13.29
CA THR A 147 -9.13 -22.26 12.05
C THR A 147 -10.62 -22.63 12.14
N LYS A 148 -11.31 -22.50 11.00
CA LYS A 148 -12.70 -22.93 10.87
C LYS A 148 -12.85 -23.76 9.60
N ILE A 149 -13.41 -24.96 9.75
CA ILE A 149 -13.72 -25.82 8.61
C ILE A 149 -14.98 -25.30 7.92
N VAL A 150 -14.90 -25.07 6.61
CA VAL A 150 -16.04 -24.70 5.77
C VAL A 150 -16.48 -25.93 4.97
N GLY A 151 -17.76 -26.25 5.02
CA GLY A 151 -18.35 -27.43 4.37
C GLY A 151 -18.48 -28.64 5.29
N THR A 152 -18.39 -29.85 4.73
CA THR A 152 -18.57 -31.11 5.47
C THR A 152 -17.39 -31.36 6.42
N ILE A 153 -17.69 -31.57 7.70
CA ILE A 153 -16.71 -31.90 8.72
C ILE A 153 -16.38 -33.39 8.64
N ASP A 154 -15.10 -33.71 8.56
CA ASP A 154 -14.54 -35.03 8.58
C ASP A 154 -13.36 -35.09 9.55
N VAL A 155 -13.08 -36.23 10.15
CA VAL A 155 -12.01 -36.45 11.12
C VAL A 155 -10.63 -36.07 10.55
N GLU A 156 -10.40 -36.38 9.29
CA GLU A 156 -9.14 -35.96 8.62
C GLU A 156 -9.01 -34.46 8.49
N LYS A 157 -10.10 -33.77 8.15
CA LYS A 157 -10.14 -32.29 8.05
C LYS A 157 -9.97 -31.61 9.40
N GLU A 158 -10.50 -32.19 10.48
CA GLU A 158 -10.27 -31.70 11.83
C GLU A 158 -8.80 -31.75 12.22
N GLN A 159 -8.15 -32.89 11.98
CA GLN A 159 -6.72 -33.04 12.25
C GLN A 159 -5.87 -32.14 11.39
N GLN A 160 -6.24 -31.94 10.12
CA GLN A 160 -5.57 -31.00 9.24
C GLN A 160 -5.75 -29.56 9.71
N SER A 161 -6.96 -29.17 10.10
CA SER A 161 -7.30 -27.87 10.65
C SER A 161 -6.46 -27.53 11.87
N HIS A 162 -6.30 -28.49 12.79
CA HIS A 162 -5.48 -28.33 13.99
C HIS A 162 -3.99 -28.11 13.63
N ARG A 163 -3.44 -28.94 12.75
CA ARG A 163 -2.05 -28.77 12.27
C ARG A 163 -1.81 -27.42 11.59
N ILE A 164 -2.78 -26.96 10.79
CA ILE A 164 -2.70 -25.65 10.15
C ILE A 164 -2.73 -24.53 11.20
N GLN A 165 -3.59 -24.64 12.20
CA GLN A 165 -3.66 -23.66 13.29
C GLN A 165 -2.34 -23.59 14.06
N GLU A 166 -1.78 -24.72 14.45
CA GLU A 166 -0.50 -24.79 15.16
C GLU A 166 0.64 -24.19 14.32
N TYR A 167 0.72 -24.56 13.04
CA TYR A 167 1.74 -24.05 12.15
C TYR A 167 1.62 -22.54 11.92
N MET A 168 0.40 -22.03 11.72
CA MET A 168 0.18 -20.60 11.53
C MET A 168 0.49 -19.80 12.79
N ASN A 169 0.13 -20.32 13.97
CA ASN A 169 0.51 -19.71 15.24
C ASN A 169 2.03 -19.69 15.40
N TYR A 170 2.71 -20.80 15.15
CA TYR A 170 4.17 -20.87 15.17
C TYR A 170 4.80 -19.85 14.19
N LEU A 171 4.26 -19.76 12.98
CA LEU A 171 4.75 -18.81 11.97
C LEU A 171 4.67 -17.36 12.47
N LEU A 172 3.51 -16.97 13.04
CA LEU A 172 3.27 -15.58 13.46
C LEU A 172 3.96 -15.22 14.79
N THR A 173 4.20 -16.19 15.68
CA THR A 173 4.79 -15.90 16.99
C THR A 173 6.30 -16.15 17.06
N GLU A 174 6.81 -17.14 16.33
CA GLU A 174 8.20 -17.58 16.42
C GLU A 174 9.03 -17.21 15.18
N LYS A 175 8.46 -17.41 13.98
CA LYS A 175 9.18 -17.12 12.74
C LYS A 175 9.14 -15.64 12.37
N MET A 176 7.99 -15.00 12.49
CA MET A 176 7.79 -13.59 12.22
C MET A 176 7.93 -12.78 13.52
N VAL A 177 9.15 -12.66 14.02
CA VAL A 177 9.45 -11.99 15.31
C VAL A 177 8.91 -10.55 15.36
N GLU A 178 8.91 -9.87 14.21
CA GLU A 178 8.42 -8.50 14.07
C GLU A 178 6.90 -8.38 14.15
N TYR A 179 6.13 -9.45 13.90
CA TYR A 179 4.68 -9.38 13.71
C TYR A 179 3.94 -8.72 14.87
N ARG A 180 4.31 -9.07 16.11
CA ARG A 180 3.71 -8.47 17.31
C ARG A 180 4.07 -6.99 17.47
N THR A 181 5.35 -6.67 17.36
CA THR A 181 5.84 -5.30 17.51
C THR A 181 5.26 -4.37 16.43
N GLU A 182 5.20 -4.84 15.18
CA GLU A 182 4.61 -4.08 14.09
C GLU A 182 3.07 -3.94 14.25
N THR A 183 2.41 -4.92 14.87
CA THR A 183 0.99 -4.79 15.23
C THR A 183 0.78 -3.76 16.34
N GLU A 184 1.65 -3.71 17.33
CA GLU A 184 1.60 -2.70 18.41
C GLU A 184 1.74 -1.28 17.85
N LYS A 185 2.69 -1.05 16.94
CA LYS A 185 2.85 0.23 16.24
C LYS A 185 1.60 0.60 15.42
N LEU A 186 1.05 -0.36 14.69
CA LEU A 186 -0.15 -0.17 13.89
C LEU A 186 -1.33 0.25 14.78
N LEU A 187 -1.55 -0.43 15.88
CA LEU A 187 -2.66 -0.14 16.81
C LEU A 187 -2.48 1.18 17.58
N PHE A 188 -1.25 1.61 17.79
CA PHE A 188 -0.98 2.93 18.34
C PHE A 188 -1.28 4.05 17.34
N SER A 189 -0.88 3.86 16.08
CA SER A 189 -1.03 4.86 15.02
C SER A 189 -2.48 4.97 14.51
N LEU A 190 -3.22 3.86 14.47
CA LEU A 190 -4.56 3.78 13.91
C LEU A 190 -5.55 4.83 14.48
N PRO A 191 -5.71 5.02 15.80
CA PRO A 191 -6.63 6.00 16.34
C PRO A 191 -6.16 7.45 16.14
N LEU A 192 -4.87 7.70 15.90
CA LEU A 192 -4.31 9.02 15.65
C LEU A 192 -4.50 9.47 14.19
N ALA A 193 -4.15 8.59 13.26
CA ALA A 193 -4.18 8.89 11.83
C ALA A 193 -5.54 8.57 11.18
N GLY A 194 -6.39 7.78 11.84
CA GLY A 194 -7.66 7.29 11.32
C GLY A 194 -7.51 6.09 10.37
N SER A 195 -6.32 5.86 9.85
CA SER A 195 -5.97 4.71 9.00
C SER A 195 -4.55 4.23 9.30
N ALA A 196 -4.32 2.94 9.09
CA ALA A 196 -3.00 2.33 9.24
C ALA A 196 -2.88 1.15 8.28
N PHE A 197 -1.70 0.95 7.74
CA PHE A 197 -1.47 -0.03 6.68
C PHE A 197 -0.47 -1.08 7.14
N ARG A 198 -0.59 -2.26 6.56
CA ARG A 198 0.37 -3.34 6.76
C ARG A 198 0.80 -3.88 5.41
N LYS A 199 2.10 -3.95 5.19
CA LYS A 199 2.69 -4.60 4.02
C LYS A 199 3.13 -6.00 4.40
N VAL A 200 2.55 -6.98 3.71
CA VAL A 200 2.93 -8.40 3.85
C VAL A 200 3.63 -8.82 2.57
N TYR A 201 4.82 -9.40 2.71
CA TYR A 201 5.62 -9.85 1.57
C TYR A 201 6.52 -11.02 2.00
N PHE A 202 7.02 -11.75 1.02
CA PHE A 202 8.04 -12.78 1.26
C PHE A 202 9.42 -12.15 1.06
N ASP A 203 10.29 -12.28 2.06
CA ASP A 203 11.68 -11.82 1.97
C ASP A 203 12.58 -12.98 1.53
N PRO A 204 13.13 -12.95 0.30
CA PRO A 204 13.98 -14.02 -0.20
C PRO A 204 15.33 -14.11 0.55
N THR A 205 15.76 -13.01 1.18
CA THR A 205 17.02 -13.00 1.95
C THR A 205 16.86 -13.73 3.28
N MET A 206 15.68 -13.58 3.91
CA MET A 206 15.35 -14.23 5.18
C MET A 206 14.63 -15.56 5.01
N ASP A 207 14.24 -15.91 3.77
CA ASP A 207 13.46 -17.09 3.42
C ASP A 207 12.21 -17.28 4.30
N ARG A 208 11.48 -16.18 4.52
CA ARG A 208 10.25 -16.18 5.32
C ARG A 208 9.30 -15.03 4.94
N PRO A 209 8.00 -15.18 5.23
CA PRO A 209 7.08 -14.05 5.14
C PRO A 209 7.41 -13.01 6.20
N CYS A 210 7.27 -11.75 5.83
CA CYS A 210 7.45 -10.58 6.69
C CYS A 210 6.20 -9.73 6.66
N ALA A 211 5.87 -9.10 7.79
CA ALA A 211 4.77 -8.17 7.90
C ALA A 211 5.25 -6.91 8.62
N ILE A 212 5.28 -5.80 7.91
CA ILE A 212 5.72 -4.51 8.45
C ILE A 212 4.56 -3.54 8.51
N PHE A 213 4.57 -2.70 9.52
CA PHE A 213 3.67 -1.56 9.62
C PHE A 213 4.11 -0.47 8.65
N VAL A 214 3.14 0.12 7.95
CA VAL A 214 3.34 1.28 7.09
C VAL A 214 2.48 2.41 7.65
N PRO A 215 3.08 3.49 8.15
CA PRO A 215 2.34 4.62 8.67
C PRO A 215 1.55 5.31 7.54
N ALA A 216 0.45 5.97 7.91
CA ALA A 216 -0.45 6.60 6.93
C ALA A 216 0.23 7.73 6.15
N GLU A 217 1.22 8.40 6.74
CA GLU A 217 2.02 9.42 6.06
C GLU A 217 2.90 8.87 4.94
N ASP A 218 3.38 7.64 5.07
CA ASP A 218 4.26 6.99 4.10
C ASP A 218 3.47 6.19 3.03
N PHE A 219 2.13 6.15 3.14
CA PHE A 219 1.26 5.49 2.16
C PHE A 219 0.31 6.50 1.53
N VAL A 220 0.58 6.88 0.29
CA VAL A 220 -0.13 7.93 -0.42
C VAL A 220 -1.11 7.32 -1.41
N VAL A 221 -2.36 7.72 -1.27
CA VAL A 221 -3.48 7.36 -2.15
C VAL A 221 -4.26 8.63 -2.41
N SER A 222 -4.91 8.76 -3.56
CA SER A 222 -5.82 9.86 -3.82
C SER A 222 -6.87 9.97 -2.70
N TYR A 223 -7.09 11.17 -2.16
CA TYR A 223 -8.00 11.40 -1.02
C TYR A 223 -9.46 10.98 -1.32
N GLY A 224 -9.84 10.98 -2.58
CA GLY A 224 -11.16 10.51 -3.03
C GLY A 224 -11.33 8.99 -3.12
N ALA A 225 -10.26 8.21 -2.94
CA ALA A 225 -10.33 6.76 -3.04
C ALA A 225 -11.07 6.16 -1.83
N SER A 226 -12.08 5.35 -2.09
CA SER A 226 -12.86 4.68 -1.04
C SER A 226 -12.29 3.32 -0.64
N ASP A 227 -11.52 2.67 -1.53
CA ASP A 227 -10.95 1.34 -1.35
C ASP A 227 -9.64 1.22 -2.11
N LEU A 228 -8.69 0.42 -1.56
CA LEU A 228 -7.40 0.14 -2.21
C LEU A 228 -7.53 -0.72 -3.47
N LEU A 229 -8.59 -1.51 -3.60
CA LEU A 229 -8.82 -2.36 -4.78
C LEU A 229 -9.32 -1.54 -5.98
N THR A 230 -9.96 -0.41 -5.72
CA THR A 230 -10.55 0.45 -6.74
C THR A 230 -9.79 1.76 -6.94
N CYS A 231 -8.74 2.00 -6.14
CA CYS A 231 -7.94 3.20 -6.31
C CYS A 231 -7.05 3.09 -7.57
N GLU A 232 -6.90 4.19 -8.28
CA GLU A 232 -6.07 4.27 -9.48
C GLU A 232 -4.60 4.02 -9.17
N ARG A 233 -4.12 4.57 -8.06
CA ARG A 233 -2.72 4.50 -7.62
C ARG A 233 -2.62 4.38 -6.11
N ALA A 234 -1.61 3.64 -5.67
CA ALA A 234 -1.19 3.58 -4.27
C ALA A 234 0.34 3.64 -4.22
N THR A 235 0.87 4.65 -3.56
CA THR A 235 2.31 4.88 -3.49
C THR A 235 2.81 4.67 -2.07
N HIS A 236 3.82 3.80 -1.91
CA HIS A 236 4.51 3.59 -0.64
C HIS A 236 5.87 4.29 -0.66
N ILE A 237 6.06 5.24 0.23
CA ILE A 237 7.32 5.97 0.41
C ILE A 237 8.21 5.13 1.32
N MET A 238 9.38 4.73 0.81
CA MET A 238 10.36 3.97 1.58
C MET A 238 11.64 4.76 1.72
N LYS A 239 12.01 5.08 2.96
CA LYS A 239 13.29 5.71 3.28
C LYS A 239 14.37 4.62 3.33
N LYS A 240 15.37 4.71 2.45
CA LYS A 240 16.48 3.76 2.38
C LYS A 240 17.81 4.49 2.42
N THR A 241 18.80 3.86 3.06
CA THR A 241 20.15 4.36 3.04
C THR A 241 20.81 4.08 1.68
N GLU A 242 21.81 4.90 1.31
CA GLU A 242 22.58 4.69 0.07
C GLU A 242 23.16 3.28 -0.03
N ASN A 243 23.63 2.74 1.09
CA ASN A 243 24.20 1.40 1.13
C ASN A 243 23.15 0.30 0.87
N GLU A 244 21.91 0.47 1.36
CA GLU A 244 20.81 -0.46 1.09
C GLU A 244 20.41 -0.42 -0.39
N ILE A 245 20.35 0.77 -0.98
CA ILE A 245 20.03 0.92 -2.41
C ILE A 245 21.13 0.27 -3.26
N LYS A 246 22.42 0.52 -2.94
CA LYS A 246 23.53 -0.14 -3.63
C LYS A 246 23.50 -1.66 -3.52
N LYS A 247 23.14 -2.20 -2.34
CA LYS A 247 22.96 -3.66 -2.19
C LYS A 247 21.85 -4.20 -3.10
N LEU A 248 20.72 -3.49 -3.20
CA LEU A 248 19.62 -3.89 -4.07
C LEU A 248 19.98 -3.77 -5.57
N MET A 249 20.82 -2.80 -5.94
CA MET A 249 21.38 -2.71 -7.29
C MET A 249 22.31 -3.89 -7.61
N TYR A 250 23.21 -4.24 -6.68
CA TYR A 250 24.11 -5.39 -6.86
C TYR A 250 23.39 -6.74 -6.88
N SER A 251 22.25 -6.85 -6.20
CA SER A 251 21.40 -8.06 -6.25
C SER A 251 20.54 -8.14 -7.51
N GLY A 252 20.57 -7.12 -8.39
CA GLY A 252 19.74 -7.08 -9.60
C GLY A 252 18.27 -6.72 -9.34
N PHE A 253 17.91 -6.33 -8.10
CA PHE A 253 16.54 -5.92 -7.78
C PHE A 253 16.23 -4.50 -8.28
N PHE A 254 17.20 -3.59 -8.23
CA PHE A 254 17.12 -2.26 -8.80
C PHE A 254 18.10 -2.12 -9.98
N ARG A 255 17.70 -1.33 -10.98
CA ARG A 255 18.58 -0.93 -12.06
C ARG A 255 19.79 -0.16 -11.51
N GLY A 256 21.00 -0.41 -12.05
CA GLY A 256 22.19 0.37 -11.72
C GLY A 256 22.08 1.79 -12.28
N CYS A 257 22.07 2.78 -11.41
CA CYS A 257 22.07 4.19 -11.78
C CYS A 257 22.93 5.00 -10.79
N ASP A 258 23.36 6.18 -11.20
CA ASP A 258 24.02 7.11 -10.30
C ASP A 258 22.97 7.72 -9.35
N LEU A 259 23.24 7.56 -8.04
CA LEU A 259 22.34 8.09 -7.02
C LEU A 259 22.60 9.58 -6.80
N PRO A 260 21.56 10.42 -6.77
CA PRO A 260 21.72 11.82 -6.37
C PRO A 260 22.14 11.90 -4.90
N SER A 261 22.70 13.03 -4.51
CA SER A 261 23.01 13.28 -3.10
C SER A 261 21.75 13.20 -2.25
N PRO A 262 21.77 12.50 -1.10
CA PRO A 262 20.61 12.37 -0.26
C PRO A 262 20.12 13.74 0.19
N SER A 263 18.86 14.04 -0.07
CA SER A 263 18.17 15.21 0.45
C SER A 263 17.32 14.78 1.64
N PRO A 264 17.50 15.36 2.82
CA PRO A 264 16.59 15.13 3.93
C PRO A 264 15.27 15.84 3.63
N ASP A 265 14.33 15.13 3.05
CA ASP A 265 12.95 15.61 2.91
C ASP A 265 12.24 15.42 4.27
N ILE A 266 12.43 16.42 5.14
CA ILE A 266 11.79 16.47 6.45
C ILE A 266 10.45 17.16 6.24
N ASN A 267 9.38 16.40 6.08
CA ASN A 267 8.04 16.96 6.14
C ASN A 267 7.67 17.29 7.61
N GLU A 268 6.68 18.13 7.81
CA GLU A 268 6.28 18.62 9.13
C GLU A 268 5.88 17.48 10.08
N ILE A 269 5.24 16.42 9.56
CA ILE A 269 4.86 15.23 10.33
C ILE A 269 6.12 14.52 10.85
N THR A 270 7.12 14.30 9.98
CA THR A 270 8.38 13.63 10.36
C THR A 270 9.15 14.48 11.39
N ASP A 271 9.16 15.80 11.26
CA ASP A 271 9.81 16.70 12.21
C ASP A 271 9.12 16.65 13.59
N LYS A 272 7.79 16.59 13.61
CA LYS A 272 7.02 16.41 14.84
C LYS A 272 7.23 15.05 15.49
N TYR A 273 7.23 13.98 14.71
CA TYR A 273 7.55 12.63 15.24
C TYR A 273 8.94 12.54 15.85
N ASN A 274 9.94 13.14 15.22
CA ASN A 274 11.32 13.15 15.72
C ASN A 274 11.49 13.97 17.00
N LYS A 275 10.56 14.87 17.30
CA LYS A 275 10.53 15.68 18.54
C LYS A 275 9.77 15.00 19.69
N LEU A 276 9.07 13.89 19.41
CA LEU A 276 8.45 13.10 20.46
C LEU A 276 9.54 12.39 21.29
N PRO A 277 9.49 12.43 22.63
CA PRO A 277 10.50 11.86 23.50
C PRO A 277 10.54 10.32 23.47
#